data_793f75c750bed864eedb2096f8aef461
#
_entry.id   793f75c750bed864eedb2096f8aef461
#
_cell.length_a   1.000
_cell.length_b   1.000
_cell.length_c   1.000
_cell.angle_alpha   90.00
_cell.angle_beta   90.00
_cell.angle_gamma   90.00
#
_symmetry.space_group_name_H-M   'P 1'
#
loop_
_entity.id
_entity.type
_entity.pdbx_description
1 polymer ?
#
loop_
_entity_poly.entity_id
_entity_poly.type
_entity_poly.pdbx_seq_one_letter_code
_entity_poly.pdbx_strand_id
1 'polypeptide(L)'
;MKLIWLNHWFSTAYNIIRLIRDSDPGYTVIGTNENEESPIRAVCDEWYREPKLKGREYADFCLDFCREHGVDVFMPRREMAAVSREMDRFEALGVRVMAEKYPYVELFGRKDLAYAAFREKGIGRVPDFYMVTDTGKFLEAYEALSERYGNVCFKFVRDEGGKSYRLIDNRKRGYASLFKKQTTRISLEEALDALKEKEPFSPVMVMPYLPGDEVSVDCLMTGSGLIAIPRVKDATRIEKVRYDDEIMDTCARFFEAFPLEMPCNIQFKYLDGIPYVLEVNTRMSGGVQMSCAAAGVNIPGVAVAKLLGIDMEWKCDRTERSVTHVEIPVVL
;
A
#
# COMPACT_ATOMS: atom_id res chain seq x y z
N MET A 1 4.22 20.04 -23.14
CA MET A 1 3.64 18.70 -22.94
C MET A 1 4.54 17.99 -21.95
N LYS A 2 3.99 17.36 -20.93
CA LYS A 2 4.78 16.69 -19.87
C LYS A 2 4.65 15.18 -20.04
N LEU A 3 5.78 14.48 -19.95
CA LEU A 3 5.86 13.04 -20.11
C LEU A 3 5.91 12.34 -18.74
N ILE A 4 4.92 11.49 -18.50
CA ILE A 4 4.75 10.75 -17.25
C ILE A 4 4.93 9.27 -17.53
N TRP A 5 5.81 8.63 -16.78
CA TRP A 5 6.07 7.20 -16.92
C TRP A 5 5.59 6.41 -15.70
N LEU A 6 4.81 5.33 -15.93
CA LEU A 6 4.38 4.37 -14.91
C LEU A 6 4.87 2.96 -15.25
N ASN A 7 5.45 2.28 -14.27
CA ASN A 7 5.91 0.90 -14.38
C ASN A 7 5.05 -0.02 -13.50
N HIS A 8 3.79 -0.20 -13.82
CA HIS A 8 2.88 -0.93 -12.93
C HIS A 8 2.12 -2.03 -13.64
N TRP A 9 1.88 -3.14 -12.95
CA TRP A 9 1.25 -4.35 -13.50
C TRP A 9 -0.17 -4.66 -12.99
N PHE A 10 -0.72 -3.87 -12.08
CA PHE A 10 -2.09 -4.04 -11.60
C PHE A 10 -3.11 -3.20 -12.38
N SER A 11 -4.36 -3.67 -12.43
CA SER A 11 -5.49 -2.93 -12.99
C SER A 11 -5.70 -1.54 -12.38
N THR A 12 -5.25 -1.33 -11.15
CA THR A 12 -5.26 -0.01 -10.49
C THR A 12 -4.48 1.04 -11.28
N ALA A 13 -3.38 0.67 -11.93
CA ALA A 13 -2.61 1.60 -12.76
C ALA A 13 -3.44 2.11 -13.95
N TYR A 14 -4.32 1.29 -14.52
CA TYR A 14 -5.28 1.71 -15.53
C TYR A 14 -6.11 2.91 -15.06
N ASN A 15 -6.66 2.84 -13.84
CA ASN A 15 -7.45 3.93 -13.28
C ASN A 15 -6.59 5.14 -12.89
N ILE A 16 -5.38 4.93 -12.37
CA ILE A 16 -4.44 6.02 -12.05
C ILE A 16 -4.07 6.80 -13.31
N ILE A 17 -3.76 6.11 -14.41
CA ILE A 17 -3.44 6.76 -15.70
C ILE A 17 -4.62 7.59 -16.20
N ARG A 18 -5.83 7.03 -16.14
CA ARG A 18 -7.03 7.80 -16.52
C ARG A 18 -7.21 9.06 -15.68
N LEU A 19 -7.08 8.96 -14.36
CA LEU A 19 -7.18 10.10 -13.45
C LEU A 19 -6.10 11.16 -13.73
N ILE A 20 -4.88 10.76 -14.08
CA ILE A 20 -3.82 11.68 -14.49
C ILE A 20 -4.19 12.40 -15.79
N ARG A 21 -4.63 11.66 -16.80
CA ARG A 21 -5.05 12.23 -18.10
C ARG A 21 -6.26 13.15 -17.97
N ASP A 22 -7.21 12.79 -17.10
CA ASP A 22 -8.39 13.60 -16.83
C ASP A 22 -8.03 14.91 -16.07
N SER A 23 -6.86 14.98 -15.42
CA SER A 23 -6.41 16.20 -14.71
C SER A 23 -5.80 17.25 -15.63
N ASP A 24 -5.13 16.83 -16.70
CA ASP A 24 -4.56 17.74 -17.71
C ASP A 24 -4.39 16.98 -19.06
N PRO A 25 -5.07 17.41 -20.13
CA PRO A 25 -4.95 16.81 -21.46
C PRO A 25 -3.56 16.99 -22.10
N GLY A 26 -2.71 17.87 -21.55
CA GLY A 26 -1.33 18.05 -22.00
C GLY A 26 -0.35 17.01 -21.49
N TYR A 27 -0.78 16.05 -20.67
CA TYR A 27 0.07 14.95 -20.21
C TYR A 27 0.10 13.81 -21.24
N THR A 28 1.31 13.35 -21.55
CA THR A 28 1.57 12.13 -22.29
C THR A 28 2.00 11.05 -21.30
N VAL A 29 1.45 9.86 -21.42
CA VAL A 29 1.73 8.78 -20.47
C VAL A 29 2.38 7.59 -21.18
N ILE A 30 3.57 7.22 -20.71
CA ILE A 30 4.24 5.96 -21.04
C ILE A 30 3.92 4.93 -19.96
N GLY A 31 3.54 3.74 -20.36
CA GLY A 31 3.40 2.57 -19.51
C GLY A 31 4.45 1.52 -19.82
N THR A 32 4.97 0.86 -18.78
CA THR A 32 5.88 -0.27 -18.97
C THR A 32 5.50 -1.46 -18.09
N ASN A 33 5.79 -2.68 -18.53
CA ASN A 33 5.57 -3.91 -17.77
C ASN A 33 6.43 -5.06 -18.34
N GLU A 34 6.75 -6.05 -17.51
CA GLU A 34 7.35 -7.31 -17.99
C GLU A 34 6.37 -8.15 -18.82
N ASN A 35 5.07 -8.05 -18.52
CA ASN A 35 4.02 -8.76 -19.23
C ASN A 35 3.47 -7.91 -20.38
N GLU A 36 3.55 -8.41 -21.58
CA GLU A 36 3.04 -7.75 -22.78
C GLU A 36 1.52 -7.58 -22.78
N GLU A 37 0.80 -8.44 -22.06
CA GLU A 37 -0.66 -8.41 -21.92
C GLU A 37 -1.10 -7.54 -20.71
N SER A 38 -0.38 -6.46 -20.44
CA SER A 38 -0.74 -5.55 -19.36
C SER A 38 -1.93 -4.66 -19.72
N PRO A 39 -2.97 -4.56 -18.87
CA PRO A 39 -4.16 -3.74 -19.14
C PRO A 39 -3.86 -2.24 -19.29
N ILE A 40 -2.72 -1.75 -18.77
CA ILE A 40 -2.35 -0.34 -18.91
C ILE A 40 -2.05 0.07 -20.36
N ARG A 41 -1.73 -0.88 -21.25
CA ARG A 41 -1.58 -0.62 -22.69
C ARG A 41 -2.78 0.09 -23.30
N ALA A 42 -3.97 -0.23 -22.82
CA ALA A 42 -5.22 0.35 -23.36
C ALA A 42 -5.43 1.84 -22.97
N VAL A 43 -4.62 2.40 -22.07
CA VAL A 43 -4.77 3.78 -21.56
C VAL A 43 -3.49 4.60 -21.61
N CYS A 44 -2.36 4.01 -21.96
CA CYS A 44 -1.11 4.72 -22.23
C CYS A 44 -1.09 5.27 -23.66
N ASP A 45 -0.33 6.34 -23.89
CA ASP A 45 -0.03 6.85 -25.22
C ASP A 45 1.06 6.02 -25.89
N GLU A 46 2.04 5.56 -25.08
CA GLU A 46 3.09 4.65 -25.50
C GLU A 46 3.28 3.54 -24.48
N TRP A 47 3.72 2.37 -24.92
CA TRP A 47 3.96 1.22 -24.07
C TRP A 47 5.23 0.47 -24.47
N TYR A 48 6.03 0.08 -23.46
CA TYR A 48 7.26 -0.66 -23.68
C TYR A 48 7.36 -1.85 -22.73
N ARG A 49 8.04 -2.90 -23.18
CA ARG A 49 8.32 -4.07 -22.34
C ARG A 49 9.51 -3.80 -21.43
N GLU A 50 9.37 -4.14 -20.15
CA GLU A 50 10.45 -4.07 -19.19
C GLU A 50 11.32 -5.33 -19.16
N PRO A 51 12.64 -5.19 -18.90
CA PRO A 51 13.49 -6.32 -18.60
C PRO A 51 13.22 -6.86 -17.19
N LYS A 52 13.56 -8.14 -16.99
CA LYS A 52 13.47 -8.81 -15.66
C LYS A 52 14.68 -8.49 -14.78
N LEU A 53 14.90 -7.23 -14.48
CA LEU A 53 15.96 -6.74 -13.60
C LEU A 53 15.43 -6.48 -12.19
N LYS A 54 16.35 -6.40 -11.19
CA LYS A 54 16.04 -6.11 -9.80
C LYS A 54 17.10 -5.19 -9.18
N GLY A 55 16.74 -4.56 -8.07
CA GLY A 55 17.66 -3.75 -7.28
C GLY A 55 18.29 -2.65 -8.10
N ARG A 56 19.61 -2.49 -7.96
CA ARG A 56 20.37 -1.42 -8.62
C ARG A 56 20.33 -1.51 -10.15
N GLU A 57 20.43 -2.72 -10.71
CA GLU A 57 20.37 -2.91 -12.17
C GLU A 57 19.03 -2.40 -12.74
N TYR A 58 17.94 -2.59 -12.00
CA TYR A 58 16.66 -2.05 -12.37
C TYR A 58 16.60 -0.53 -12.27
N ALA A 59 17.18 0.07 -11.23
CA ALA A 59 17.26 1.52 -11.10
C ALA A 59 18.12 2.15 -12.22
N ASP A 60 19.22 1.51 -12.62
CA ASP A 60 20.07 1.94 -13.73
C ASP A 60 19.29 1.88 -15.05
N PHE A 61 18.53 0.79 -15.31
CA PHE A 61 17.61 0.72 -16.44
C PHE A 61 16.60 1.87 -16.43
N CYS A 62 15.99 2.18 -15.27
CA CYS A 62 15.03 3.27 -15.15
C CYS A 62 15.67 4.64 -15.48
N LEU A 63 16.89 4.89 -15.06
CA LEU A 63 17.62 6.12 -15.39
C LEU A 63 17.89 6.26 -16.89
N ASP A 64 18.33 5.16 -17.52
CA ASP A 64 18.58 5.15 -18.97
C ASP A 64 17.29 5.35 -19.75
N PHE A 65 16.21 4.69 -19.35
CA PHE A 65 14.88 4.86 -19.94
C PHE A 65 14.39 6.31 -19.81
N CYS A 66 14.52 6.92 -18.63
CA CYS A 66 14.15 8.32 -18.42
C CYS A 66 14.93 9.27 -19.34
N ARG A 67 16.23 9.02 -19.52
CA ARG A 67 17.09 9.83 -20.40
C ARG A 67 16.71 9.67 -21.87
N GLU A 68 16.49 8.43 -22.32
CA GLU A 68 16.16 8.11 -23.70
C GLU A 68 14.83 8.72 -24.15
N HIS A 69 13.82 8.64 -23.27
CA HIS A 69 12.46 9.10 -23.59
C HIS A 69 12.18 10.54 -23.15
N GLY A 70 13.07 11.20 -22.38
CA GLY A 70 12.84 12.56 -21.89
C GLY A 70 11.71 12.64 -20.86
N VAL A 71 11.66 11.69 -19.92
CA VAL A 71 10.62 11.60 -18.88
C VAL A 71 10.68 12.78 -17.93
N ASP A 72 9.58 13.48 -17.70
CA ASP A 72 9.48 14.54 -16.70
C ASP A 72 9.12 14.00 -15.30
N VAL A 73 8.20 13.02 -15.24
CA VAL A 73 7.73 12.41 -13.98
C VAL A 73 7.77 10.88 -14.09
N PHE A 74 8.49 10.25 -13.18
CA PHE A 74 8.52 8.80 -13.06
C PHE A 74 7.74 8.35 -11.83
N MET A 75 6.77 7.45 -12.01
CA MET A 75 5.92 6.89 -10.95
C MET A 75 6.25 5.40 -10.74
N PRO A 76 7.28 5.07 -9.95
CA PRO A 76 7.68 3.70 -9.73
C PRO A 76 6.69 2.95 -8.86
N ARG A 77 6.38 1.71 -9.25
CA ARG A 77 5.63 0.75 -8.43
C ARG A 77 6.40 -0.54 -8.24
N ARG A 78 7.37 -0.77 -9.06
CA ARG A 78 8.29 -1.89 -9.00
C ARG A 78 9.64 -1.40 -8.47
N GLU A 79 10.27 -2.19 -7.60
CA GLU A 79 11.61 -1.91 -7.05
C GLU A 79 11.74 -0.51 -6.41
N MET A 80 10.66 -0.01 -5.78
CA MET A 80 10.60 1.35 -5.22
C MET A 80 11.78 1.66 -4.29
N ALA A 81 12.20 0.69 -3.47
CA ALA A 81 13.33 0.87 -2.56
C ALA A 81 14.67 1.08 -3.31
N ALA A 82 14.85 0.39 -4.45
CA ALA A 82 16.04 0.58 -5.28
C ALA A 82 16.00 1.93 -5.99
N VAL A 83 14.86 2.31 -6.55
CA VAL A 83 14.67 3.61 -7.20
C VAL A 83 14.86 4.76 -6.21
N SER A 84 14.27 4.67 -5.01
CA SER A 84 14.38 5.74 -4.00
C SER A 84 15.78 5.92 -3.42
N ARG A 85 16.67 4.91 -3.51
CA ARG A 85 18.09 5.06 -3.17
C ARG A 85 18.86 5.89 -4.18
N GLU A 86 18.39 5.95 -5.41
CA GLU A 86 19.07 6.61 -6.53
C GLU A 86 18.40 7.95 -6.90
N MET A 87 17.56 8.52 -6.01
CA MET A 87 16.79 9.76 -6.26
C MET A 87 17.64 10.91 -6.78
N ASP A 88 18.82 11.14 -6.21
CA ASP A 88 19.73 12.21 -6.62
C ASP A 88 20.13 12.08 -8.10
N ARG A 89 20.25 10.84 -8.61
CA ARG A 89 20.59 10.59 -10.02
C ARG A 89 19.43 10.93 -10.95
N PHE A 90 18.19 10.67 -10.52
CA PHE A 90 16.99 11.10 -11.27
C PHE A 90 16.86 12.63 -11.26
N GLU A 91 17.07 13.27 -10.11
CA GLU A 91 17.07 14.73 -10.00
C GLU A 91 18.13 15.37 -10.90
N ALA A 92 19.32 14.81 -10.97
CA ALA A 92 20.40 15.27 -11.88
C ALA A 92 20.01 15.17 -13.37
N LEU A 93 19.08 14.28 -13.72
CA LEU A 93 18.49 14.20 -15.07
C LEU A 93 17.28 15.15 -15.25
N GLY A 94 16.86 15.88 -14.21
CA GLY A 94 15.66 16.70 -14.23
C GLY A 94 14.34 15.91 -14.08
N VAL A 95 14.42 14.61 -13.75
CA VAL A 95 13.27 13.72 -13.58
C VAL A 95 12.71 13.84 -12.17
N ARG A 96 11.43 14.08 -12.03
CA ARG A 96 10.71 14.04 -10.74
C ARG A 96 10.21 12.62 -10.49
N VAL A 97 10.60 12.02 -9.36
CA VAL A 97 10.19 10.65 -9.01
C VAL A 97 9.08 10.68 -7.97
N MET A 98 7.95 10.03 -8.28
CA MET A 98 6.84 9.87 -7.33
C MET A 98 7.09 8.70 -6.38
N ALA A 99 8.14 8.82 -5.60
CA ALA A 99 8.49 7.91 -4.51
C ALA A 99 8.98 8.71 -3.31
N GLU A 100 8.76 8.19 -2.13
CA GLU A 100 9.33 8.78 -0.92
C GLU A 100 10.84 8.57 -0.84
N LYS A 101 11.49 9.42 -0.03
CA LYS A 101 12.91 9.27 0.31
C LYS A 101 13.15 7.87 0.91
N TYR A 102 14.26 7.27 0.54
CA TYR A 102 14.60 5.90 0.92
C TYR A 102 14.42 5.58 2.43
N PRO A 103 14.82 6.46 3.39
CA PRO A 103 14.60 6.18 4.81
C PRO A 103 13.12 5.93 5.18
N TYR A 104 12.17 6.62 4.55
CA TYR A 104 10.75 6.40 4.77
C TYR A 104 10.24 5.15 4.06
N VAL A 105 10.74 4.86 2.85
CA VAL A 105 10.41 3.60 2.14
C VAL A 105 10.88 2.39 2.95
N GLU A 106 12.08 2.45 3.53
CA GLU A 106 12.62 1.40 4.40
C GLU A 106 11.82 1.28 5.70
N LEU A 107 11.62 2.40 6.39
CA LEU A 107 10.90 2.45 7.67
C LEU A 107 9.50 1.84 7.57
N PHE A 108 8.71 2.31 6.61
CA PHE A 108 7.33 1.87 6.46
C PHE A 108 7.20 0.56 5.68
N GLY A 109 8.22 0.15 4.95
CA GLY A 109 8.32 -1.18 4.35
C GLY A 109 8.51 -2.30 5.37
N ARG A 110 8.89 -1.97 6.61
CA ARG A 110 9.10 -2.90 7.72
C ARG A 110 8.15 -2.58 8.87
N LYS A 111 7.16 -3.45 9.07
CA LYS A 111 6.11 -3.23 10.08
C LYS A 111 6.64 -3.12 11.51
N ASP A 112 7.68 -3.90 11.85
CA ASP A 112 8.35 -3.84 13.15
C ASP A 112 8.96 -2.46 13.42
N LEU A 113 9.65 -1.89 12.45
CA LEU A 113 10.23 -0.54 12.54
C LEU A 113 9.13 0.54 12.56
N ALA A 114 8.12 0.40 11.69
CA ALA A 114 7.00 1.32 11.64
C ALA A 114 6.27 1.37 13.00
N TYR A 115 5.96 0.22 13.60
CA TYR A 115 5.29 0.16 14.91
C TYR A 115 6.15 0.74 16.03
N ALA A 116 7.47 0.50 16.02
CA ALA A 116 8.38 1.12 16.96
C ALA A 116 8.37 2.65 16.84
N ALA A 117 8.42 3.18 15.61
CA ALA A 117 8.36 4.61 15.35
C ALA A 117 7.01 5.24 15.77
N PHE A 118 5.89 4.56 15.52
CA PHE A 118 4.57 5.02 15.98
C PHE A 118 4.51 5.11 17.51
N ARG A 119 5.03 4.10 18.21
CA ARG A 119 5.09 4.11 19.70
C ARG A 119 5.98 5.23 20.23
N GLU A 120 7.17 5.39 19.65
CA GLU A 120 8.13 6.44 20.03
C GLU A 120 7.54 7.83 19.87
N LYS A 121 6.84 8.08 18.77
CA LYS A 121 6.20 9.38 18.47
C LYS A 121 4.83 9.55 19.15
N GLY A 122 4.29 8.50 19.78
CA GLY A 122 2.96 8.53 20.39
C GLY A 122 1.83 8.75 19.39
N ILE A 123 1.95 8.25 18.15
CA ILE A 123 0.98 8.45 17.07
C ILE A 123 0.08 7.23 16.97
N GLY A 124 -1.23 7.40 17.27
CA GLY A 124 -2.20 6.33 17.18
C GLY A 124 -1.85 5.12 18.08
N ARG A 125 -2.53 4.02 17.85
CA ARG A 125 -2.24 2.74 18.52
C ARG A 125 -1.72 1.75 17.50
N VAL A 126 -0.73 0.95 17.89
CA VAL A 126 -0.24 -0.20 17.13
C VAL A 126 -0.48 -1.48 17.92
N PRO A 127 -0.77 -2.61 17.27
CA PRO A 127 -0.96 -3.88 17.96
C PRO A 127 0.29 -4.30 18.73
N ASP A 128 0.11 -5.08 19.79
CA ASP A 128 1.22 -5.83 20.38
C ASP A 128 1.73 -6.85 19.34
N PHE A 129 3.02 -7.17 19.40
CA PHE A 129 3.58 -8.16 18.52
C PHE A 129 4.87 -8.76 19.09
N TYR A 130 5.18 -9.96 18.64
CA TYR A 130 6.46 -10.63 18.85
C TYR A 130 7.11 -10.92 17.50
N MET A 131 8.44 -10.73 17.46
CA MET A 131 9.26 -11.10 16.31
C MET A 131 9.97 -12.41 16.62
N VAL A 132 9.71 -13.44 15.83
CA VAL A 132 10.22 -14.78 16.09
C VAL A 132 10.84 -15.38 14.84
N THR A 133 11.83 -16.30 15.04
CA THR A 133 12.55 -16.98 13.97
C THR A 133 12.67 -18.50 14.22
N ASP A 134 12.07 -18.97 15.31
CA ASP A 134 12.03 -20.39 15.70
C ASP A 134 10.65 -20.75 16.27
N THR A 135 10.32 -22.05 16.23
CA THR A 135 9.02 -22.58 16.63
C THR A 135 8.78 -22.47 18.14
N GLY A 136 9.84 -22.53 18.96
CA GLY A 136 9.73 -22.38 20.41
C GLY A 136 9.23 -20.99 20.78
N LYS A 137 9.90 -19.95 20.28
CA LYS A 137 9.47 -18.55 20.48
C LYS A 137 8.13 -18.24 19.82
N PHE A 138 7.80 -18.91 18.71
CA PHE A 138 6.49 -18.79 18.09
C PHE A 138 5.39 -19.27 19.03
N LEU A 139 5.58 -20.42 19.67
CA LEU A 139 4.63 -20.98 20.63
C LEU A 139 4.48 -20.08 21.85
N GLU A 140 5.59 -19.63 22.46
CA GLU A 140 5.57 -18.68 23.57
C GLU A 140 4.79 -17.38 23.23
N ALA A 141 5.05 -16.83 22.05
CA ALA A 141 4.35 -15.63 21.57
C ALA A 141 2.85 -15.88 21.35
N TYR A 142 2.50 -17.05 20.78
CA TYR A 142 1.11 -17.45 20.61
C TYR A 142 0.39 -17.58 21.95
N GLU A 143 0.98 -18.26 22.94
CA GLU A 143 0.39 -18.44 24.28
C GLU A 143 0.15 -17.10 24.96
N ALA A 144 1.17 -16.22 25.00
CA ALA A 144 1.07 -14.91 25.63
C ALA A 144 -0.01 -14.02 24.99
N LEU A 145 -0.10 -14.04 23.64
CA LEU A 145 -1.11 -13.23 22.94
C LEU A 145 -2.50 -13.84 23.01
N SER A 146 -2.61 -15.17 22.98
CA SER A 146 -3.92 -15.85 23.07
C SER A 146 -4.55 -15.73 24.45
N GLU A 147 -3.75 -15.72 25.53
CA GLU A 147 -4.24 -15.44 26.89
C GLU A 147 -4.84 -14.03 26.99
N ARG A 148 -4.18 -13.04 26.38
CA ARG A 148 -4.60 -11.64 26.49
C ARG A 148 -5.68 -11.22 25.51
N TYR A 149 -5.64 -11.73 24.27
CA TYR A 149 -6.49 -11.26 23.15
C TYR A 149 -7.39 -12.35 22.56
N GLY A 150 -7.24 -13.59 22.94
CA GLY A 150 -7.99 -14.75 22.47
C GLY A 150 -7.49 -15.23 21.10
N ASN A 151 -7.69 -14.46 20.04
CA ASN A 151 -7.33 -14.88 18.69
C ASN A 151 -5.99 -14.27 18.25
N VAL A 152 -5.14 -15.09 17.66
CA VAL A 152 -3.78 -14.74 17.23
C VAL A 152 -3.62 -14.97 15.74
N CYS A 153 -2.92 -14.07 15.07
CA CYS A 153 -2.51 -14.22 13.69
C CYS A 153 -1.02 -13.97 13.54
N PHE A 154 -0.47 -14.39 12.41
CA PHE A 154 0.93 -14.15 12.09
C PHE A 154 1.14 -13.86 10.59
N LYS A 155 2.28 -13.27 10.26
CA LYS A 155 2.75 -13.06 8.89
C LYS A 155 4.26 -12.90 8.86
N PHE A 156 4.88 -13.19 7.72
CA PHE A 156 6.28 -12.83 7.53
C PHE A 156 6.43 -11.30 7.45
N VAL A 157 7.55 -10.78 7.97
CA VAL A 157 7.82 -9.32 8.01
C VAL A 157 7.92 -8.74 6.60
N ARG A 158 8.57 -9.46 5.70
CA ARG A 158 8.67 -9.10 4.28
C ARG A 158 7.64 -9.92 3.50
N ASP A 159 6.45 -9.35 3.35
CA ASP A 159 5.36 -9.98 2.62
C ASP A 159 4.56 -8.92 1.86
N GLU A 160 4.35 -9.15 0.57
CA GLU A 160 3.55 -8.29 -0.28
C GLU A 160 2.12 -8.85 -0.44
N GLY A 161 1.13 -7.98 -0.22
CA GLY A 161 -0.27 -8.32 -0.42
C GLY A 161 -0.85 -9.32 0.58
N GLY A 162 -0.21 -9.50 1.76
CA GLY A 162 -0.73 -10.37 2.82
C GLY A 162 -0.74 -11.86 2.48
N LYS A 163 0.09 -12.31 1.53
CA LYS A 163 0.14 -13.73 1.08
C LYS A 163 0.48 -14.70 2.20
N SER A 164 1.35 -14.28 3.13
CA SER A 164 1.77 -15.09 4.28
C SER A 164 0.88 -14.94 5.51
N TYR A 165 -0.10 -14.03 5.48
CA TYR A 165 -1.00 -13.83 6.61
C TYR A 165 -1.79 -15.10 6.94
N ARG A 166 -1.74 -15.52 8.20
CA ARG A 166 -2.52 -16.64 8.72
C ARG A 166 -3.14 -16.28 10.07
N LEU A 167 -4.42 -16.58 10.19
CA LEU A 167 -5.15 -16.57 11.46
C LEU A 167 -5.11 -17.97 12.05
N ILE A 168 -4.64 -18.11 13.30
CA ILE A 168 -4.63 -19.40 13.99
C ILE A 168 -6.06 -19.71 14.45
N ASP A 169 -6.58 -20.85 14.03
CA ASP A 169 -7.92 -21.30 14.32
C ASP A 169 -7.91 -22.84 14.50
N ASN A 170 -7.91 -23.26 15.75
CA ASN A 170 -7.85 -24.67 16.13
C ASN A 170 -9.20 -25.39 16.05
N ARG A 171 -10.26 -24.72 15.61
CA ARG A 171 -11.57 -25.34 15.47
C ARG A 171 -11.57 -26.37 14.34
N LYS A 172 -12.10 -27.56 14.60
CA LYS A 172 -12.26 -28.59 13.56
C LYS A 172 -13.10 -28.05 12.40
N ARG A 173 -12.60 -28.22 11.20
CA ARG A 173 -13.32 -27.86 9.98
C ARG A 173 -14.40 -28.91 9.71
N GLY A 174 -15.67 -28.52 9.80
CA GLY A 174 -16.79 -29.39 9.47
C GLY A 174 -17.10 -29.39 7.97
N TYR A 175 -18.06 -30.22 7.56
CA TYR A 175 -18.52 -30.39 6.17
C TYR A 175 -18.78 -29.06 5.44
N ALA A 176 -19.34 -28.06 6.11
CA ALA A 176 -19.60 -26.73 5.53
C ALA A 176 -18.33 -25.98 5.06
N SER A 177 -17.15 -26.35 5.56
CA SER A 177 -15.89 -25.74 5.12
C SER A 177 -15.50 -26.15 3.70
N LEU A 178 -16.00 -27.29 3.20
CA LEU A 178 -15.73 -27.77 1.84
C LEU A 178 -16.32 -26.84 0.76
N PHE A 179 -17.33 -26.05 1.12
CA PHE A 179 -17.99 -25.10 0.23
C PHE A 179 -17.43 -23.67 0.32
N LYS A 180 -16.42 -23.44 1.18
CA LYS A 180 -15.77 -22.14 1.34
C LYS A 180 -14.45 -22.14 0.56
N LYS A 181 -14.11 -20.98 -0.05
CA LYS A 181 -12.77 -20.78 -0.60
C LYS A 181 -11.72 -21.06 0.48
N GLN A 182 -10.55 -21.54 0.11
CA GLN A 182 -9.42 -21.69 1.03
C GLN A 182 -9.26 -20.42 1.86
N THR A 183 -9.30 -20.57 3.18
CA THR A 183 -9.23 -19.45 4.11
C THR A 183 -7.77 -19.22 4.49
N THR A 184 -7.48 -18.00 4.92
CA THR A 184 -6.20 -17.65 5.56
C THR A 184 -6.05 -18.27 6.97
N ARG A 185 -6.93 -19.22 7.34
CA ARG A 185 -6.95 -19.89 8.66
C ARG A 185 -6.13 -21.16 8.62
N ILE A 186 -5.37 -21.38 9.67
CA ILE A 186 -4.51 -22.55 9.87
C ILE A 186 -4.60 -22.97 11.35
N SER A 187 -4.48 -24.28 11.65
CA SER A 187 -4.34 -24.71 13.04
C SER A 187 -2.95 -24.37 13.59
N LEU A 188 -2.81 -24.31 14.91
CA LEU A 188 -1.51 -24.09 15.54
C LEU A 188 -0.53 -25.23 15.16
N GLU A 189 -1.00 -26.48 15.16
CA GLU A 189 -0.21 -27.65 14.79
C GLU A 189 0.32 -27.54 13.35
N GLU A 190 -0.58 -27.27 12.37
CA GLU A 190 -0.19 -27.07 10.97
C GLU A 190 0.80 -25.90 10.80
N ALA A 191 0.65 -24.83 11.58
CA ALA A 191 1.56 -23.69 11.54
C ALA A 191 2.95 -24.04 12.05
N LEU A 192 3.03 -24.74 13.20
CA LEU A 192 4.29 -25.18 13.78
C LEU A 192 5.01 -26.19 12.89
N ASP A 193 4.30 -27.16 12.32
CA ASP A 193 4.87 -28.15 11.41
C ASP A 193 5.46 -27.47 10.17
N ALA A 194 4.71 -26.56 9.53
CA ALA A 194 5.17 -25.83 8.36
C ALA A 194 6.39 -24.93 8.66
N LEU A 195 6.43 -24.27 9.82
CA LEU A 195 7.55 -23.42 10.21
C LEU A 195 8.80 -24.24 10.54
N LYS A 196 8.62 -25.43 11.15
CA LYS A 196 9.72 -26.32 11.52
C LYS A 196 10.49 -26.85 10.33
N GLU A 197 9.86 -27.00 9.16
CA GLU A 197 10.52 -27.46 7.93
C GLU A 197 11.72 -26.60 7.52
N LYS A 198 11.74 -25.33 7.98
CA LYS A 198 12.76 -24.35 7.58
C LYS A 198 13.29 -23.53 8.75
N GLU A 199 13.53 -24.19 9.87
CA GLU A 199 14.06 -23.53 11.07
C GLU A 199 15.60 -23.39 11.01
N PRO A 200 16.21 -22.21 11.35
CA PRO A 200 15.52 -20.96 11.64
C PRO A 200 14.88 -20.35 10.39
N PHE A 201 13.63 -19.89 10.54
CA PHE A 201 12.90 -19.28 9.43
C PHE A 201 13.08 -17.75 9.37
N SER A 202 12.71 -17.16 8.23
CA SER A 202 12.67 -15.70 8.08
C SER A 202 11.76 -15.07 9.14
N PRO A 203 12.08 -13.87 9.66
CA PRO A 203 11.33 -13.28 10.76
C PRO A 203 9.82 -13.24 10.53
N VAL A 204 9.08 -13.79 11.48
CA VAL A 204 7.62 -13.81 11.53
C VAL A 204 7.15 -12.87 12.63
N MET A 205 6.17 -12.05 12.31
CA MET A 205 5.45 -11.21 13.27
C MET A 205 4.20 -11.94 13.73
N VAL A 206 4.14 -12.30 15.02
CA VAL A 206 2.97 -12.86 15.69
C VAL A 206 2.25 -11.73 16.41
N MET A 207 0.94 -11.61 16.21
CA MET A 207 0.17 -10.45 16.70
C MET A 207 -1.29 -10.86 17.00
N PRO A 208 -2.04 -10.07 17.82
CA PRO A 208 -3.45 -10.32 18.02
C PRO A 208 -4.23 -10.20 16.72
N TYR A 209 -5.24 -11.03 16.55
CA TYR A 209 -6.20 -10.85 15.47
C TYR A 209 -7.17 -9.70 15.80
N LEU A 210 -7.28 -8.75 14.91
CA LEU A 210 -8.19 -7.62 15.02
C LEU A 210 -9.47 -7.93 14.20
N PRO A 211 -10.61 -8.22 14.85
CA PRO A 211 -11.81 -8.72 14.15
C PRO A 211 -12.65 -7.63 13.49
N GLY A 212 -12.49 -6.38 13.90
CA GLY A 212 -13.34 -5.27 13.46
C GLY A 212 -13.09 -4.82 12.02
N ASP A 213 -13.69 -3.72 11.63
CA ASP A 213 -13.58 -3.11 10.31
C ASP A 213 -12.13 -2.80 9.93
N GLU A 214 -11.81 -2.96 8.66
CA GLU A 214 -10.54 -2.49 8.09
C GLU A 214 -10.79 -1.16 7.37
N VAL A 215 -10.00 -0.13 7.74
CA VAL A 215 -10.07 1.19 7.13
C VAL A 215 -8.77 1.48 6.39
N SER A 216 -8.90 1.88 5.13
CA SER A 216 -7.79 2.23 4.26
C SER A 216 -7.87 3.72 3.95
N VAL A 217 -6.93 4.52 4.45
CA VAL A 217 -6.93 5.98 4.25
C VAL A 217 -5.93 6.33 3.17
N ASP A 218 -6.40 6.85 2.04
CA ASP A 218 -5.55 7.40 1.00
C ASP A 218 -5.20 8.84 1.34
N CYS A 219 -3.91 9.13 1.46
CA CYS A 219 -3.39 10.39 1.97
C CYS A 219 -2.44 11.07 0.97
N LEU A 220 -2.48 12.41 0.95
CA LEU A 220 -1.49 13.26 0.28
C LEU A 220 -1.40 14.60 1.01
N MET A 221 -0.19 14.96 1.45
CA MET A 221 0.07 16.31 1.95
C MET A 221 0.33 17.27 0.79
N THR A 222 -0.36 18.40 0.78
CA THR A 222 -0.20 19.48 -0.22
C THR A 222 0.09 20.79 0.46
N GLY A 223 0.42 21.84 -0.30
CA GLY A 223 0.55 23.21 0.22
C GLY A 223 -0.76 23.76 0.82
N SER A 224 -1.91 23.27 0.35
CA SER A 224 -3.25 23.66 0.83
C SER A 224 -3.78 22.80 1.97
N GLY A 225 -3.02 21.79 2.44
CA GLY A 225 -3.37 20.91 3.54
C GLY A 225 -3.35 19.41 3.20
N LEU A 226 -3.82 18.61 4.16
CA LEU A 226 -3.86 17.15 4.05
C LEU A 226 -5.14 16.69 3.35
N ILE A 227 -4.98 15.99 2.23
CA ILE A 227 -6.01 15.11 1.68
C ILE A 227 -5.93 13.79 2.44
N ALA A 228 -7.01 13.35 3.08
CA ALA A 228 -7.10 12.06 3.74
C ALA A 228 -8.52 11.51 3.57
N ILE A 229 -8.66 10.40 2.85
CA ILE A 229 -9.95 9.82 2.47
C ILE A 229 -10.04 8.39 3.01
N PRO A 230 -10.79 8.16 4.10
CA PRO A 230 -10.93 6.87 4.74
C PRO A 230 -12.00 6.01 4.06
N ARG A 231 -11.63 4.83 3.63
CA ARG A 231 -12.54 3.80 3.07
C ARG A 231 -12.60 2.61 4.00
N VAL A 232 -13.79 2.33 4.52
CA VAL A 232 -14.08 1.11 5.28
C VAL A 232 -14.29 -0.02 4.30
N LYS A 233 -13.46 -1.06 4.42
CA LYS A 233 -13.54 -2.27 3.60
C LYS A 233 -14.43 -3.29 4.30
N ASP A 234 -15.35 -3.87 3.58
CA ASP A 234 -16.12 -5.02 4.05
C ASP A 234 -15.88 -6.27 3.19
N ALA A 235 -16.55 -7.37 3.53
CA ALA A 235 -16.43 -8.62 2.78
C ALA A 235 -17.11 -8.56 1.40
N THR A 236 -17.85 -7.49 1.11
CA THR A 236 -18.45 -7.21 -0.19
C THR A 236 -17.48 -6.41 -1.04
N ARG A 237 -17.84 -6.16 -2.29
CA ARG A 237 -17.06 -5.25 -3.15
C ARG A 237 -17.47 -3.77 -2.96
N ILE A 238 -18.33 -3.48 -1.99
CA ILE A 238 -18.80 -2.13 -1.67
C ILE A 238 -17.97 -1.62 -0.51
N GLU A 239 -17.27 -0.51 -0.69
CA GLU A 239 -16.56 0.18 0.37
C GLU A 239 -17.33 1.45 0.77
N LYS A 240 -17.20 1.88 2.03
CA LYS A 240 -17.87 3.07 2.53
C LYS A 240 -16.84 4.12 2.91
N VAL A 241 -16.95 5.30 2.37
CA VAL A 241 -16.21 6.45 2.87
C VAL A 241 -16.91 6.94 4.13
N ARG A 242 -16.24 6.79 5.28
CA ARG A 242 -16.74 7.21 6.60
C ARG A 242 -15.60 7.80 7.40
N TYR A 243 -15.76 9.03 7.83
CA TYR A 243 -14.75 9.74 8.61
C TYR A 243 -14.90 9.40 10.10
N ASP A 244 -13.79 9.00 10.70
CA ASP A 244 -13.63 8.71 12.13
C ASP A 244 -12.59 9.67 12.68
N ASP A 245 -12.94 10.42 13.72
CA ASP A 245 -12.11 11.52 14.25
C ASP A 245 -10.76 11.01 14.77
N GLU A 246 -10.70 9.83 15.41
CA GLU A 246 -9.45 9.25 15.93
C GLU A 246 -8.52 8.82 14.78
N ILE A 247 -9.08 8.26 13.69
CA ILE A 247 -8.30 7.94 12.48
C ILE A 247 -7.79 9.20 11.82
N MET A 248 -8.63 10.23 11.70
CA MET A 248 -8.25 11.50 11.05
C MET A 248 -7.18 12.23 11.85
N ASP A 249 -7.30 12.29 13.19
CA ASP A 249 -6.27 12.83 14.07
C ASP A 249 -4.95 12.06 13.93
N THR A 250 -5.01 10.72 13.93
CA THR A 250 -3.84 9.88 13.73
C THR A 250 -3.14 10.18 12.40
N CYS A 251 -3.90 10.35 11.31
CA CYS A 251 -3.34 10.74 10.00
C CYS A 251 -2.69 12.13 10.04
N ALA A 252 -3.32 13.12 10.69
CA ALA A 252 -2.74 14.47 10.81
C ALA A 252 -1.42 14.44 11.58
N ARG A 253 -1.38 13.82 12.75
CA ARG A 253 -0.18 13.67 13.59
C ARG A 253 0.90 12.84 12.90
N PHE A 254 0.52 11.88 12.08
CA PHE A 254 1.47 11.12 11.26
C PHE A 254 2.24 12.05 10.31
N PHE A 255 1.57 12.92 9.57
CA PHE A 255 2.23 13.85 8.66
C PHE A 255 3.01 14.97 9.36
N GLU A 256 2.64 15.34 10.58
CA GLU A 256 3.45 16.23 11.43
C GLU A 256 4.78 15.58 11.84
N ALA A 257 4.76 14.29 12.18
CA ALA A 257 5.94 13.57 12.63
C ALA A 257 6.82 13.02 11.50
N PHE A 258 6.20 12.68 10.38
CA PHE A 258 6.85 12.14 9.19
C PHE A 258 6.44 12.98 7.98
N PRO A 259 7.29 13.93 7.55
CA PRO A 259 6.95 14.84 6.45
C PRO A 259 7.06 14.13 5.09
N LEU A 260 6.11 13.20 4.83
CA LEU A 260 6.00 12.55 3.54
C LEU A 260 5.47 13.53 2.51
N GLU A 261 6.06 13.48 1.33
CA GLU A 261 5.74 14.40 0.23
C GLU A 261 4.87 13.74 -0.85
N MET A 262 4.92 12.41 -0.94
CA MET A 262 4.21 11.64 -1.96
C MET A 262 2.91 11.04 -1.41
N PRO A 263 1.99 10.60 -2.28
CA PRO A 263 0.80 9.89 -1.82
C PRO A 263 1.17 8.64 -1.03
N CYS A 264 0.51 8.46 0.09
CA CYS A 264 0.64 7.24 0.89
C CYS A 264 -0.73 6.68 1.28
N ASN A 265 -0.72 5.46 1.81
CA ASN A 265 -1.93 4.81 2.29
C ASN A 265 -1.68 4.28 3.70
N ILE A 266 -2.48 4.74 4.66
CA ILE A 266 -2.44 4.29 6.05
C ILE A 266 -3.61 3.34 6.28
N GLN A 267 -3.32 2.15 6.78
CA GLN A 267 -4.35 1.15 7.06
C GLN A 267 -4.57 0.99 8.56
N PHE A 268 -5.84 0.91 8.92
CA PHE A 268 -6.29 0.69 10.29
C PHE A 268 -7.17 -0.54 10.37
N LYS A 269 -7.24 -1.12 11.56
CA LYS A 269 -8.19 -2.18 11.87
C LYS A 269 -8.66 -2.06 13.31
N TYR A 270 -9.94 -2.30 13.52
CA TYR A 270 -10.54 -2.13 14.83
C TYR A 270 -10.42 -3.38 15.71
N LEU A 271 -10.14 -3.15 16.99
CA LEU A 271 -10.31 -4.11 18.08
C LEU A 271 -11.15 -3.43 19.17
N ASP A 272 -12.30 -4.01 19.51
CA ASP A 272 -13.22 -3.51 20.54
C ASP A 272 -13.60 -2.02 20.36
N GLY A 273 -13.83 -1.62 19.09
CA GLY A 273 -14.19 -0.25 18.73
C GLY A 273 -13.02 0.75 18.68
N ILE A 274 -11.80 0.30 18.92
CA ILE A 274 -10.59 1.13 18.93
C ILE A 274 -9.79 0.88 17.64
N PRO A 275 -9.40 1.93 16.88
CA PRO A 275 -8.59 1.76 15.68
C PRO A 275 -7.11 1.55 16.02
N TYR A 276 -6.50 0.55 15.39
CA TYR A 276 -5.08 0.26 15.44
C TYR A 276 -4.46 0.43 14.06
N VAL A 277 -3.30 1.08 13.98
CA VAL A 277 -2.54 1.18 12.74
C VAL A 277 -2.00 -0.19 12.36
N LEU A 278 -2.32 -0.66 11.15
CA LEU A 278 -1.82 -1.93 10.62
C LEU A 278 -0.57 -1.77 9.77
N GLU A 279 -0.55 -0.78 8.90
CA GLU A 279 0.57 -0.51 8.01
C GLU A 279 0.47 0.87 7.36
N VAL A 280 1.62 1.36 6.92
CA VAL A 280 1.73 2.50 6.03
C VAL A 280 2.37 2.03 4.73
N ASN A 281 1.72 2.30 3.62
CA ASN A 281 2.26 2.08 2.30
C ASN A 281 2.67 3.43 1.72
N THR A 282 3.95 3.65 1.42
CA THR A 282 4.48 4.90 0.86
C THR A 282 4.14 5.05 -0.64
N ARG A 283 2.91 4.78 -0.97
CA ARG A 283 2.36 4.77 -2.32
C ARG A 283 0.84 4.82 -2.32
N MET A 284 0.24 5.13 -3.47
CA MET A 284 -1.21 5.03 -3.66
C MET A 284 -1.70 3.60 -3.42
N SER A 285 -2.87 3.44 -2.82
CA SER A 285 -3.51 2.14 -2.59
C SER A 285 -4.08 1.52 -3.87
N GLY A 286 -4.42 0.23 -3.78
CA GLY A 286 -5.16 -0.45 -4.85
C GLY A 286 -6.58 0.07 -5.07
N GLY A 287 -7.11 0.87 -4.15
CA GLY A 287 -8.45 1.45 -4.21
C GLY A 287 -8.49 2.97 -4.32
N VAL A 288 -7.36 3.64 -4.62
CA VAL A 288 -7.29 5.10 -4.68
C VAL A 288 -8.33 5.73 -5.61
N GLN A 289 -8.68 5.06 -6.72
CA GLN A 289 -9.73 5.53 -7.64
C GLN A 289 -11.11 5.57 -6.99
N MET A 290 -11.38 4.68 -6.03
CA MET A 290 -12.63 4.70 -5.25
C MET A 290 -12.66 5.86 -4.27
N SER A 291 -11.53 6.15 -3.61
CA SER A 291 -11.37 7.35 -2.79
C SER A 291 -11.60 8.62 -3.61
N CYS A 292 -10.97 8.70 -4.79
CA CYS A 292 -11.14 9.84 -5.69
C CYS A 292 -12.60 10.02 -6.12
N ALA A 293 -13.27 8.96 -6.55
CA ALA A 293 -14.66 8.99 -6.99
C ALA A 293 -15.62 9.39 -5.86
N ALA A 294 -15.42 8.87 -4.65
CA ALA A 294 -16.29 9.14 -3.51
C ALA A 294 -16.13 10.57 -2.96
N ALA A 295 -14.90 11.07 -2.91
CA ALA A 295 -14.59 12.37 -2.31
C ALA A 295 -14.48 13.53 -3.33
N GLY A 296 -14.57 13.23 -4.63
CA GLY A 296 -14.45 14.23 -5.69
C GLY A 296 -13.05 14.84 -5.82
N VAL A 297 -12.02 14.17 -5.33
CA VAL A 297 -10.62 14.63 -5.38
C VAL A 297 -9.77 13.70 -6.24
N ASN A 298 -9.10 14.25 -7.23
CA ASN A 298 -8.19 13.50 -8.09
C ASN A 298 -6.79 13.43 -7.46
N ILE A 299 -6.56 12.52 -6.50
CA ILE A 299 -5.26 12.36 -5.81
C ILE A 299 -4.10 12.14 -6.80
N PRO A 300 -4.18 11.25 -7.82
CA PRO A 300 -3.11 11.09 -8.80
C PRO A 300 -2.78 12.37 -9.56
N GLY A 301 -3.79 13.11 -10.02
CA GLY A 301 -3.61 14.38 -10.73
C GLY A 301 -2.95 15.44 -9.84
N VAL A 302 -3.47 15.63 -8.61
CA VAL A 302 -2.89 16.56 -7.63
C VAL A 302 -1.43 16.20 -7.30
N ALA A 303 -1.12 14.91 -7.18
CA ALA A 303 0.25 14.47 -6.89
C ALA A 303 1.23 14.76 -8.05
N VAL A 304 0.81 14.55 -9.30
CA VAL A 304 1.61 14.91 -10.48
C VAL A 304 1.79 16.42 -10.58
N ALA A 305 0.73 17.19 -10.41
CA ALA A 305 0.80 18.67 -10.42
C ALA A 305 1.77 19.18 -9.35
N LYS A 306 1.66 18.67 -8.11
CA LYS A 306 2.59 18.99 -7.02
C LYS A 306 4.06 18.72 -7.39
N LEU A 307 4.36 17.55 -7.96
CA LEU A 307 5.72 17.22 -8.41
C LEU A 307 6.24 18.17 -9.48
N LEU A 308 5.37 18.64 -10.37
CA LEU A 308 5.70 19.59 -11.42
C LEU A 308 5.75 21.05 -10.93
N GLY A 309 5.47 21.31 -9.65
CA GLY A 309 5.42 22.66 -9.09
C GLY A 309 4.19 23.46 -9.56
N ILE A 310 3.14 22.77 -9.99
CA ILE A 310 1.86 23.35 -10.40
C ILE A 310 0.93 23.34 -9.20
N ASP A 311 0.43 24.50 -8.82
CA ASP A 311 -0.60 24.61 -7.78
C ASP A 311 -1.94 24.19 -8.36
N MET A 312 -2.50 23.10 -7.85
CA MET A 312 -3.79 22.55 -8.25
C MET A 312 -4.75 22.68 -7.08
N GLU A 313 -5.79 23.47 -7.23
CA GLU A 313 -6.86 23.55 -6.24
C GLU A 313 -7.59 22.20 -6.14
N TRP A 314 -7.89 21.81 -4.92
CA TRP A 314 -8.70 20.64 -4.65
C TRP A 314 -9.72 20.89 -3.55
N LYS A 315 -10.82 20.18 -3.62
CA LYS A 315 -11.87 20.21 -2.61
C LYS A 315 -12.32 18.78 -2.32
N CYS A 316 -12.28 18.39 -1.07
CA CYS A 316 -12.71 17.07 -0.62
C CYS A 316 -14.17 17.16 -0.12
N ASP A 317 -15.05 16.39 -0.73
CA ASP A 317 -16.40 16.17 -0.21
C ASP A 317 -16.32 15.12 0.91
N ARG A 318 -16.68 15.52 2.13
CA ARG A 318 -16.66 14.64 3.32
C ARG A 318 -17.98 13.93 3.59
N THR A 319 -18.92 14.00 2.67
CA THR A 319 -20.18 13.25 2.77
C THR A 319 -19.92 11.76 2.76
N GLU A 320 -20.50 11.04 3.70
CA GLU A 320 -20.44 9.57 3.71
C GLU A 320 -21.10 9.00 2.45
N ARG A 321 -20.37 8.14 1.75
CA ARG A 321 -20.82 7.51 0.51
C ARG A 321 -20.37 6.07 0.42
N SER A 322 -21.22 5.26 -0.21
CA SER A 322 -20.80 3.93 -0.67
C SER A 322 -20.19 4.03 -2.05
N VAL A 323 -19.11 3.30 -2.26
CA VAL A 323 -18.39 3.25 -3.53
C VAL A 323 -18.04 1.80 -3.86
N THR A 324 -18.09 1.47 -5.14
CA THR A 324 -17.65 0.17 -5.66
C THR A 324 -16.96 0.34 -7.00
N HIS A 325 -16.27 -0.69 -7.45
CA HIS A 325 -15.71 -0.74 -8.80
C HIS A 325 -16.49 -1.69 -9.69
N VAL A 326 -16.49 -1.39 -10.97
CA VAL A 326 -17.06 -2.23 -12.02
C VAL A 326 -15.92 -2.78 -12.86
N GLU A 327 -15.95 -4.05 -13.14
CA GLU A 327 -15.02 -4.68 -14.08
C GLU A 327 -15.50 -4.43 -15.51
N ILE A 328 -14.65 -3.85 -16.34
CA ILE A 328 -14.93 -3.64 -17.75
C ILE A 328 -13.90 -4.41 -18.59
N PRO A 329 -14.31 -5.08 -19.66
CA PRO A 329 -13.36 -5.71 -20.58
C PRO A 329 -12.57 -4.64 -21.33
N VAL A 330 -11.28 -4.92 -21.54
CA VAL A 330 -10.40 -4.11 -22.41
C VAL A 330 -9.74 -5.03 -23.44
N VAL A 331 -9.56 -4.53 -24.64
CA VAL A 331 -8.79 -5.22 -25.70
C VAL A 331 -7.34 -4.79 -25.55
N LEU A 332 -6.40 -5.76 -25.54
CA LEU A 332 -4.96 -5.55 -25.33
C LEU A 332 -4.19 -5.53 -26.64
#